data_2786eed1583593ff72cfa6c20cc5d1e2
#
_entry.id   2786eed1583593ff72cfa6c20cc5d1e2
#
_cell.length_a   1.000
_cell.length_b   1.000
_cell.length_c   1.000
_cell.angle_alpha   90.00
_cell.angle_beta   90.00
_cell.angle_gamma   90.00
#
_symmetry.space_group_name_H-M   'P 1'
#
loop_
_entity.id
_entity.type
_entity.pdbx_description
1 polymer ?
#
loop_
_entity_poly.entity_id
_entity_poly.type
_entity_poly.pdbx_seq_one_letter_code
_entity_poly.pdbx_strand_id
1 'polypeptide(L)'
;MNHQPKIETSPKVSDEVRKTTCYMCACRCGIDVHLRDGEVSYIEGNRDHPVNQGVLCAKGSAGIMQHKSPARLRAPLLRTGPRGSGEFKEITWDEALDIAAGWLKPIRDENPE
;
A
#
# COMPACT_ATOMS: atom_id res chain seq x y z
N MET A 1 -6.79 6.08 -48.89
CA MET A 1 -7.45 6.33 -47.61
C MET A 1 -6.45 6.11 -46.48
N ASN A 2 -6.05 7.20 -45.83
CA ASN A 2 -5.06 7.11 -44.74
C ASN A 2 -5.74 6.57 -43.47
N HIS A 3 -5.59 5.29 -43.19
CA HIS A 3 -5.96 4.69 -41.94
C HIS A 3 -4.87 4.96 -40.88
N GLN A 4 -4.69 6.19 -40.47
CA GLN A 4 -3.97 6.46 -39.25
C GLN A 4 -4.94 6.23 -38.08
N PRO A 5 -4.64 5.33 -37.13
CA PRO A 5 -5.46 5.18 -35.94
C PRO A 5 -5.51 6.53 -35.21
N LYS A 6 -6.70 6.99 -34.85
CA LYS A 6 -6.87 8.13 -33.97
C LYS A 6 -6.30 7.77 -32.62
N ILE A 7 -5.12 8.30 -32.34
CA ILE A 7 -4.53 8.19 -30.99
C ILE A 7 -5.21 9.24 -30.12
N GLU A 8 -5.85 8.82 -29.06
CA GLU A 8 -6.37 9.74 -28.06
C GLU A 8 -5.19 10.36 -27.29
N THR A 9 -5.00 11.65 -27.42
CA THR A 9 -3.89 12.40 -26.80
C THR A 9 -4.18 12.84 -25.37
N SER A 10 -5.43 12.70 -24.91
CA SER A 10 -5.85 13.04 -23.56
C SER A 10 -6.85 12.00 -23.03
N PRO A 11 -6.42 10.74 -22.85
CA PRO A 11 -7.30 9.70 -22.36
C PRO A 11 -7.79 10.03 -20.95
N LYS A 12 -9.05 9.73 -20.66
CA LYS A 12 -9.61 9.88 -19.32
C LYS A 12 -8.87 8.96 -18.34
N VAL A 13 -8.19 9.55 -17.38
CA VAL A 13 -7.39 8.80 -16.39
C VAL A 13 -8.28 8.12 -15.36
N SER A 14 -9.41 8.76 -15.01
CA SER A 14 -10.26 8.31 -13.91
C SER A 14 -11.69 8.80 -14.06
N ASP A 15 -12.60 8.16 -13.33
CA ASP A 15 -13.99 8.59 -13.16
C ASP A 15 -14.15 9.43 -11.89
N GLU A 16 -13.31 9.19 -10.90
CA GLU A 16 -13.31 9.84 -9.60
C GLU A 16 -11.87 10.10 -9.14
N VAL A 17 -11.66 11.20 -8.40
CA VAL A 17 -10.39 11.53 -7.74
C VAL A 17 -10.64 11.73 -6.26
N ARG A 18 -9.86 11.06 -5.42
CA ARG A 18 -9.91 11.20 -3.96
C ARG A 18 -8.60 11.73 -3.42
N LYS A 19 -8.69 12.81 -2.64
CA LYS A 19 -7.54 13.40 -1.94
C LYS A 19 -7.27 12.64 -0.64
N THR A 20 -6.02 12.27 -0.42
CA THR A 20 -5.59 11.58 0.80
C THR A 20 -4.10 11.80 1.06
N THR A 21 -3.55 11.10 2.03
CA THR A 21 -2.15 11.19 2.45
C THR A 21 -1.39 9.94 2.04
N CYS A 22 -0.20 10.12 1.49
CA CYS A 22 0.70 9.02 1.13
C CYS A 22 1.16 8.27 2.38
N TYR A 23 1.12 6.94 2.35
CA TYR A 23 1.49 6.05 3.46
C TYR A 23 2.91 5.47 3.35
N MET A 24 3.62 5.73 2.24
CA MET A 24 4.87 5.02 1.92
C MET A 24 6.07 5.42 2.78
N CYS A 25 6.05 6.60 3.41
CA CYS A 25 7.12 7.05 4.31
C CYS A 25 6.63 8.14 5.28
N ALA A 26 7.54 8.63 6.14
CA ALA A 26 7.24 9.64 7.16
C ALA A 26 6.87 11.02 6.59
N CYS A 27 7.19 11.33 5.32
CA CYS A 27 6.89 12.63 4.72
C CYS A 27 5.41 12.93 4.58
N ARG A 28 4.56 11.90 4.52
CA ARG A 28 3.08 12.04 4.50
C ARG A 28 2.59 13.04 3.44
N CYS A 29 3.13 12.99 2.23
CA CYS A 29 2.72 13.86 1.13
C CYS A 29 1.23 13.76 0.84
N GLY A 30 0.59 14.87 0.50
CA GLY A 30 -0.76 14.88 -0.03
C GLY A 30 -0.78 14.29 -1.43
N ILE A 31 -1.70 13.38 -1.69
CA ILE A 31 -1.87 12.68 -2.98
C ILE A 31 -3.29 12.75 -3.48
N ASP A 32 -3.43 12.72 -4.79
CA ASP A 32 -4.66 12.50 -5.52
C ASP A 32 -4.68 11.06 -6.04
N VAL A 33 -5.66 10.29 -5.57
CA VAL A 33 -5.88 8.91 -5.97
C VAL A 33 -6.99 8.88 -7.02
N HIS A 34 -6.63 8.48 -8.22
CA HIS A 34 -7.53 8.33 -9.35
C HIS A 34 -8.17 6.95 -9.33
N LEU A 35 -9.49 6.91 -9.38
CA LEU A 35 -10.27 5.68 -9.45
C LEU A 35 -10.90 5.53 -10.84
N ARG A 36 -10.97 4.30 -11.33
CA ARG A 36 -11.74 3.90 -12.50
C ARG A 36 -12.55 2.67 -12.12
N ASP A 37 -13.86 2.75 -12.29
CA ASP A 37 -14.80 1.68 -11.90
C ASP A 37 -14.60 1.23 -10.42
N GLY A 38 -14.30 2.19 -9.53
CA GLY A 38 -14.03 1.94 -8.11
C GLY A 38 -12.63 1.42 -7.77
N GLU A 39 -11.80 1.13 -8.77
CA GLU A 39 -10.45 0.61 -8.61
C GLU A 39 -9.39 1.71 -8.76
N VAL A 40 -8.32 1.64 -7.96
CA VAL A 40 -7.19 2.58 -8.09
C VAL A 40 -6.52 2.39 -9.46
N SER A 41 -6.52 3.45 -10.27
CA SER A 41 -5.93 3.46 -11.61
C SER A 41 -4.61 4.23 -11.68
N TYR A 42 -4.46 5.30 -10.89
CA TYR A 42 -3.29 6.16 -10.89
C TYR A 42 -3.15 6.92 -9.57
N ILE A 43 -1.93 7.28 -9.19
CA ILE A 43 -1.63 8.08 -8.00
C ILE A 43 -0.64 9.18 -8.40
N GLU A 44 -1.00 10.43 -8.07
CA GLU A 44 -0.12 11.59 -8.25
C GLU A 44 -0.07 12.49 -7.01
N GLY A 45 0.83 13.46 -7.00
CA GLY A 45 0.91 14.45 -5.93
C GLY A 45 -0.22 15.46 -6.02
N ASN A 46 -0.85 15.76 -4.88
CA ASN A 46 -1.89 16.78 -4.79
C ASN A 46 -1.27 18.18 -4.89
N ARG A 47 -1.65 18.93 -5.93
CA ARG A 47 -1.13 20.29 -6.20
C ARG A 47 -1.58 21.32 -5.18
N ASP A 48 -2.74 21.10 -4.56
CA ASP A 48 -3.29 22.02 -3.55
C ASP A 48 -2.70 21.76 -2.14
N HIS A 49 -1.88 20.70 -1.98
CA HIS A 49 -1.31 20.37 -0.69
C HIS A 49 -0.18 21.35 -0.33
N PRO A 50 -0.21 22.02 0.86
CA PRO A 50 0.68 23.14 1.18
C PRO A 50 2.17 22.72 1.26
N VAL A 51 2.47 21.46 1.58
CA VAL A 51 3.84 20.98 1.75
C VAL A 51 4.47 20.49 0.45
N ASN A 52 3.86 19.53 -0.21
CA ASN A 52 4.46 18.89 -1.39
C ASN A 52 4.00 19.47 -2.74
N GLN A 53 2.94 20.29 -2.78
CA GLN A 53 2.51 21.08 -3.94
C GLN A 53 2.55 20.30 -5.28
N GLY A 54 2.04 19.08 -5.26
CA GLY A 54 2.00 18.20 -6.44
C GLY A 54 3.26 17.34 -6.65
N VAL A 55 4.35 17.57 -5.89
CA VAL A 55 5.54 16.72 -5.99
C VAL A 55 5.30 15.39 -5.27
N LEU A 56 5.54 14.29 -5.98
CA LEU A 56 5.45 12.94 -5.41
C LEU A 56 6.66 12.12 -5.86
N CYS A 57 7.33 11.47 -4.92
CA CYS A 57 8.48 10.63 -5.23
C CYS A 57 8.06 9.28 -5.83
N ALA A 58 9.02 8.56 -6.40
CA ALA A 58 8.78 7.25 -7.01
C ALA A 58 8.12 6.23 -6.06
N LYS A 59 8.43 6.28 -4.75
CA LYS A 59 7.77 5.40 -3.76
C LYS A 59 6.28 5.67 -3.67
N GLY A 60 5.86 6.94 -3.61
CA GLY A 60 4.46 7.32 -3.55
C GLY A 60 3.69 6.92 -4.80
N SER A 61 4.27 7.17 -5.98
CA SER A 61 3.66 6.76 -7.26
C SER A 61 3.58 5.24 -7.39
N ALA A 62 4.59 4.51 -6.89
CA ALA A 62 4.60 3.04 -6.89
C ALA A 62 3.66 2.39 -5.87
N GLY A 63 2.98 3.17 -5.01
CA GLY A 63 2.02 2.65 -4.03
C GLY A 63 0.93 1.79 -4.64
N ILE A 64 0.50 2.10 -5.88
CA ILE A 64 -0.46 1.28 -6.62
C ILE A 64 0.05 -0.14 -6.86
N MET A 65 1.35 -0.32 -7.13
CA MET A 65 1.93 -1.65 -7.34
C MET A 65 1.89 -2.49 -6.08
N GLN A 66 2.14 -1.87 -4.92
CA GLN A 66 2.03 -2.56 -3.63
C GLN A 66 0.57 -2.94 -3.33
N HIS A 67 -0.39 -2.07 -3.66
CA HIS A 67 -1.82 -2.35 -3.47
C HIS A 67 -2.30 -3.51 -4.33
N LYS A 68 -1.88 -3.56 -5.61
CA LYS A 68 -2.32 -4.56 -6.60
C LYS A 68 -1.39 -5.77 -6.73
N SER A 69 -0.30 -5.85 -5.95
CA SER A 69 0.66 -6.94 -6.04
C SER A 69 0.00 -8.30 -5.75
N PRO A 70 0.16 -9.30 -6.62
CA PRO A 70 -0.28 -10.67 -6.33
C PRO A 70 0.49 -11.31 -5.16
N ALA A 71 1.67 -10.79 -4.84
CA ALA A 71 2.49 -11.22 -3.69
C ALA A 71 2.08 -10.56 -2.37
N ARG A 72 1.05 -9.69 -2.38
CA ARG A 72 0.56 -9.06 -1.14
C ARG A 72 -0.01 -10.11 -0.20
N LEU A 73 0.48 -10.12 1.04
CA LEU A 73 -0.06 -10.97 2.10
C LEU A 73 -1.51 -10.57 2.40
N ARG A 74 -2.39 -11.56 2.52
CA ARG A 74 -3.82 -11.38 2.82
C ARG A 74 -4.23 -11.94 4.17
N ALA A 75 -3.34 -12.72 4.78
CA ALA A 75 -3.50 -13.31 6.11
C ALA A 75 -2.16 -13.25 6.86
N PRO A 76 -2.18 -13.37 8.19
CA PRO A 76 -0.97 -13.51 8.98
C PRO A 76 -0.20 -14.78 8.62
N LEU A 77 1.12 -14.71 8.67
CA LEU A 77 2.01 -15.83 8.42
C LEU A 77 2.82 -16.14 9.68
N LEU A 78 2.70 -17.36 10.18
CA LEU A 78 3.54 -17.87 11.25
C LEU A 78 4.75 -18.59 10.65
N ARG A 79 5.96 -18.18 11.04
CA ARG A 79 7.17 -18.89 10.64
C ARG A 79 7.23 -20.26 11.32
N THR A 80 7.44 -21.32 10.53
CA THR A 80 7.49 -22.71 10.99
C THR A 80 8.89 -23.30 10.94
N GLY A 81 9.78 -22.72 10.13
CA GLY A 81 11.15 -23.18 9.99
C GLY A 81 12.18 -22.29 10.70
N PRO A 82 13.46 -22.64 10.62
CA PRO A 82 14.56 -21.83 11.15
C PRO A 82 14.57 -20.42 10.56
N ARG A 83 15.19 -19.47 11.27
CA ARG A 83 15.36 -18.11 10.76
C ARG A 83 16.09 -18.13 9.41
N GLY A 84 15.48 -17.52 8.38
CA GLY A 84 16.04 -17.46 7.02
C GLY A 84 15.60 -18.60 6.10
N SER A 85 14.87 -19.63 6.58
CA SER A 85 14.39 -20.73 5.73
C SER A 85 13.29 -20.34 4.75
N GLY A 86 12.55 -19.26 5.03
CA GLY A 86 11.39 -18.86 4.23
C GLY A 86 10.15 -19.74 4.42
N GLU A 87 10.16 -20.63 5.41
CA GLU A 87 9.04 -21.52 5.68
C GLU A 87 8.01 -20.85 6.58
N PHE A 88 6.79 -20.67 6.04
CA PHE A 88 5.69 -20.03 6.73
C PHE A 88 4.40 -20.83 6.55
N LYS A 89 3.52 -20.75 7.56
CA LYS A 89 2.16 -21.26 7.54
C LYS A 89 1.18 -20.09 7.68
N GLU A 90 0.14 -20.06 6.87
CA GLU A 90 -0.97 -19.14 7.05
C GLU A 90 -1.77 -19.51 8.29
N ILE A 91 -2.11 -18.51 9.11
CA ILE A 91 -2.89 -18.64 10.33
C ILE A 91 -4.01 -17.59 10.36
N THR A 92 -4.98 -17.76 11.26
CA THR A 92 -6.04 -16.78 11.47
C THR A 92 -5.52 -15.55 12.22
N TRP A 93 -6.28 -14.45 12.17
CA TRP A 93 -5.96 -13.25 12.95
C TRP A 93 -6.04 -13.51 14.45
N ASP A 94 -7.01 -14.30 14.91
CA ASP A 94 -7.14 -14.65 16.34
C ASP A 94 -5.92 -15.43 16.82
N GLU A 95 -5.52 -16.46 16.08
CA GLU A 95 -4.28 -17.22 16.38
C GLU A 95 -3.04 -16.32 16.40
N ALA A 96 -2.92 -15.39 15.44
CA ALA A 96 -1.78 -14.48 15.37
C ALA A 96 -1.73 -13.53 16.58
N LEU A 97 -2.87 -13.00 17.00
CA LEU A 97 -2.98 -12.11 18.15
C LEU A 97 -2.70 -12.85 19.47
N ASP A 98 -3.22 -14.06 19.64
CA ASP A 98 -2.96 -14.90 20.81
C ASP A 98 -1.48 -15.26 20.94
N ILE A 99 -0.84 -15.66 19.84
CA ILE A 99 0.59 -15.95 19.81
C ILE A 99 1.41 -14.70 20.14
N ALA A 100 1.11 -13.57 19.51
CA ALA A 100 1.83 -12.32 19.76
C ALA A 100 1.67 -11.84 21.22
N ALA A 101 0.48 -11.92 21.77
CA ALA A 101 0.20 -11.59 23.16
C ALA A 101 0.96 -12.55 24.11
N GLY A 102 0.97 -13.84 23.78
CA GLY A 102 1.72 -14.85 24.54
C GLY A 102 3.23 -14.61 24.59
N TRP A 103 3.81 -14.03 23.52
CA TRP A 103 5.22 -13.65 23.50
C TRP A 103 5.50 -12.34 24.26
N LEU A 104 4.64 -11.36 24.11
CA LEU A 104 4.88 -10.01 24.67
C LEU A 104 4.55 -9.91 26.15
N LYS A 105 3.51 -10.62 26.61
CA LYS A 105 3.06 -10.54 28.00
C LYS A 105 4.13 -10.95 29.03
N PRO A 106 4.83 -12.08 28.91
CA PRO A 106 5.91 -12.43 29.81
C PRO A 106 7.02 -11.38 29.86
N ILE A 107 7.43 -10.85 28.70
CA ILE A 107 8.48 -9.81 28.63
C ILE A 107 8.06 -8.56 29.39
N ARG A 108 6.82 -8.11 29.20
CA ARG A 108 6.27 -6.95 29.92
C ARG A 108 6.19 -7.19 31.42
N ASP A 109 5.77 -8.39 31.84
CA ASP A 109 5.57 -8.72 33.23
C ASP A 109 6.93 -8.89 33.99
N GLU A 110 8.01 -9.31 33.29
CA GLU A 110 9.37 -9.46 33.83
C GLU A 110 10.15 -8.14 33.81
N ASN A 111 9.97 -7.30 32.76
CA ASN A 111 10.69 -6.04 32.57
C ASN A 111 9.70 -4.95 32.11
N PRO A 112 8.94 -4.35 33.02
CA PRO A 112 7.87 -3.40 32.69
C PRO A 112 8.34 -2.01 32.25
N GLU A 113 9.68 -1.71 32.23
CA GLU A 113 10.26 -0.41 31.83
C GLU A 113 10.51 -0.28 30.34
#